data_0cc739a5f0bd56800c61ebee3152f5aa
#
_entry.id   0cc739a5f0bd56800c61ebee3152f5aa
#
_cell.length_a   1.000
_cell.length_b   1.000
_cell.length_c   1.000
_cell.angle_alpha   90.00
_cell.angle_beta   90.00
_cell.angle_gamma   90.00
#
_symmetry.space_group_name_H-M   'P 1'
#
loop_
_entity.id
_entity.type
_entity.pdbx_description
1 polymer ?
#
loop_
_entity_poly.entity_id
_entity_poly.type
_entity_poly.pdbx_seq_one_letter_code
_entity_poly.pdbx_strand_id
1 'polypeptide(L)'
;MKFEDFSQGLYVAAKFSELTLDALEDLQRKLRIPNPVPREKLHSTICYSRVNIPYTISSGSYSVAESGHLEVWKTDDGAVLVLVLDSEYLRCRHQYARALGATHDFDDYTPHITLSYNVGQLSFSGDVAIPVILDREYKEPLKLDWAEDLK
;
A
#
# COMPACT_ATOMS: atom_id res chain seq x y z
N MET A 1 10.50 19.62 -23.12
CA MET A 1 9.69 19.01 -22.09
C MET A 1 8.39 19.77 -21.93
N LYS A 2 7.30 19.04 -21.85
CA LYS A 2 6.01 19.67 -21.68
C LYS A 2 5.82 20.10 -20.24
N PHE A 3 5.16 21.22 -20.06
CA PHE A 3 4.84 21.76 -18.75
C PHE A 3 4.04 20.78 -17.89
N GLU A 4 3.19 19.99 -18.53
CA GLU A 4 2.36 18.99 -17.87
C GLU A 4 3.16 17.92 -17.14
N ASP A 5 4.37 17.61 -17.62
CA ASP A 5 5.21 16.58 -17.02
C ASP A 5 5.67 16.96 -15.62
N PHE A 6 5.74 18.26 -15.31
CA PHE A 6 6.12 18.73 -13.98
C PHE A 6 4.97 18.72 -12.99
N SER A 7 3.73 18.70 -13.49
CA SER A 7 2.56 18.75 -12.63
C SER A 7 2.05 17.38 -12.24
N GLN A 8 2.65 16.30 -12.81
CA GLN A 8 2.25 14.95 -12.46
C GLN A 8 3.06 14.46 -11.27
N GLY A 9 2.35 13.84 -10.34
CA GLY A 9 3.01 13.13 -9.24
C GLY A 9 3.38 11.71 -9.63
N LEU A 10 3.79 10.93 -8.63
CA LEU A 10 4.14 9.54 -8.83
C LEU A 10 3.57 8.69 -7.70
N TYR A 11 2.95 7.58 -8.08
CA TYR A 11 2.48 6.54 -7.18
C TYR A 11 3.37 5.31 -7.34
N VAL A 12 3.87 4.78 -6.23
CA VAL A 12 4.69 3.56 -6.21
C VAL A 12 4.12 2.60 -5.18
N ALA A 13 3.99 1.35 -5.56
CA ALA A 13 3.48 0.31 -4.67
C ALA A 13 4.17 -1.02 -4.91
N ALA A 14 4.07 -1.89 -3.91
CA ALA A 14 4.57 -3.26 -3.97
C ALA A 14 3.42 -4.21 -4.24
N LYS A 15 3.64 -5.14 -5.15
CA LYS A 15 2.77 -6.29 -5.40
C LYS A 15 3.45 -7.55 -4.89
N PHE A 16 2.66 -8.52 -4.47
CA PHE A 16 3.17 -9.69 -3.76
C PHE A 16 3.08 -10.97 -4.59
N SER A 17 3.87 -11.97 -4.18
CA SER A 17 3.90 -13.27 -4.82
C SER A 17 2.55 -13.99 -4.67
N GLU A 18 2.32 -14.98 -5.53
CA GLU A 18 1.11 -15.81 -5.48
C GLU A 18 0.93 -16.45 -4.12
N LEU A 19 2.02 -16.93 -3.52
CA LEU A 19 1.96 -17.56 -2.19
C LEU A 19 1.45 -16.58 -1.13
N THR A 20 1.93 -15.34 -1.17
CA THR A 20 1.47 -14.31 -0.24
C THR A 20 0.02 -13.96 -0.50
N LEU A 21 -0.37 -13.82 -1.76
CA LEU A 21 -1.77 -13.52 -2.10
C LEU A 21 -2.71 -14.63 -1.64
N ASP A 22 -2.30 -15.89 -1.76
CA ASP A 22 -3.06 -17.03 -1.25
C ASP A 22 -3.26 -16.93 0.25
N ALA A 23 -2.19 -16.59 0.97
CA ALA A 23 -2.24 -16.45 2.43
C ALA A 23 -3.15 -15.30 2.86
N LEU A 24 -3.10 -14.18 2.13
CA LEU A 24 -3.95 -13.02 2.43
C LEU A 24 -5.42 -13.34 2.18
N GLU A 25 -5.73 -14.01 1.07
CA GLU A 25 -7.10 -14.42 0.79
C GLU A 25 -7.63 -15.41 1.84
N ASP A 26 -6.77 -16.33 2.26
CA ASP A 26 -7.12 -17.28 3.31
C ASP A 26 -7.44 -16.56 4.62
N LEU A 27 -6.63 -15.56 4.97
CA LEU A 27 -6.87 -14.73 6.14
C LEU A 27 -8.20 -13.99 6.04
N GLN A 28 -8.50 -13.41 4.89
CA GLN A 28 -9.78 -12.72 4.65
C GLN A 28 -10.96 -13.65 4.88
N ARG A 29 -10.86 -14.88 4.39
CA ARG A 29 -11.92 -15.88 4.57
C ARG A 29 -12.06 -16.33 6.02
N LYS A 30 -10.96 -16.63 6.69
CA LYS A 30 -10.96 -17.09 8.07
C LYS A 30 -11.55 -16.07 9.02
N LEU A 31 -11.27 -14.81 8.79
CA LEU A 31 -11.79 -13.72 9.61
C LEU A 31 -13.19 -13.28 9.19
N ARG A 32 -13.71 -13.83 8.10
CA ARG A 32 -15.02 -13.47 7.55
C ARG A 32 -15.15 -11.95 7.35
N ILE A 33 -14.11 -11.39 6.74
CA ILE A 33 -14.03 -9.95 6.53
C ILE A 33 -15.08 -9.50 5.52
N PRO A 34 -15.94 -8.50 5.85
CA PRO A 34 -16.85 -7.95 4.86
C PRO A 34 -16.11 -7.06 3.87
N ASN A 35 -16.61 -6.96 2.65
CA ASN A 35 -16.04 -6.12 1.60
C ASN A 35 -14.53 -6.35 1.42
N PRO A 36 -14.12 -7.62 1.23
CA PRO A 36 -12.69 -7.91 1.10
C PRO A 36 -12.11 -7.30 -0.17
N VAL A 37 -10.88 -6.82 -0.06
CA VAL A 37 -10.15 -6.32 -1.23
C VAL A 37 -9.87 -7.48 -2.17
N PRO A 38 -10.22 -7.37 -3.45
CA PRO A 38 -9.95 -8.44 -4.42
C PRO A 38 -8.45 -8.73 -4.54
N ARG A 39 -8.13 -9.98 -4.84
CA ARG A 39 -6.76 -10.46 -4.96
C ARG A 39 -5.88 -9.56 -5.81
N GLU A 40 -6.37 -9.16 -6.98
CA GLU A 40 -5.60 -8.35 -7.92
C GLU A 40 -5.35 -6.91 -7.44
N LYS A 41 -6.00 -6.51 -6.36
CA LYS A 41 -5.85 -5.16 -5.79
C LYS A 41 -5.09 -5.15 -4.46
N LEU A 42 -4.70 -6.33 -3.97
CA LEU A 42 -3.90 -6.40 -2.75
C LEU A 42 -2.49 -5.86 -3.02
N HIS A 43 -2.08 -4.86 -2.26
CA HIS A 43 -0.79 -4.20 -2.45
C HIS A 43 -0.41 -3.42 -1.20
N SER A 44 0.82 -2.93 -1.17
CA SER A 44 1.26 -1.99 -0.15
C SER A 44 1.85 -0.75 -0.82
N THR A 45 1.31 0.41 -0.49
CA THR A 45 1.81 1.67 -1.04
C THR A 45 3.18 1.97 -0.46
N ILE A 46 4.12 2.33 -1.33
CA ILE A 46 5.45 2.78 -0.94
C ILE A 46 5.48 4.30 -0.90
N CYS A 47 4.92 4.94 -1.92
CA CYS A 47 5.00 6.39 -2.06
C CYS A 47 3.81 6.90 -2.86
N TYR A 48 3.20 7.95 -2.36
CA TYR A 48 2.17 8.71 -3.06
C TYR A 48 2.66 10.15 -3.09
N SER A 49 3.39 10.51 -4.15
CA SER A 49 4.08 11.80 -4.24
C SER A 49 3.34 12.76 -5.15
N ARG A 50 3.21 14.00 -4.69
CA ARG A 50 2.59 15.06 -5.50
C ARG A 50 3.52 15.58 -6.59
N VAL A 51 4.80 15.23 -6.49
CA VAL A 51 5.80 15.59 -7.50
C VAL A 51 6.40 14.33 -8.09
N ASN A 52 6.74 14.39 -9.37
CA ASN A 52 7.40 13.28 -10.03
C ASN A 52 8.85 13.17 -9.55
N ILE A 53 9.30 11.92 -9.37
CA ILE A 53 10.67 11.62 -8.92
C ILE A 53 11.25 10.51 -9.81
N PRO A 54 12.58 10.42 -9.94
CA PRO A 54 13.21 9.37 -10.74
C PRO A 54 13.35 8.05 -9.96
N TYR A 55 12.23 7.50 -9.52
CA TYR A 55 12.21 6.27 -8.73
C TYR A 55 12.49 5.08 -9.62
N THR A 56 13.44 4.23 -9.21
CA THR A 56 13.74 2.98 -9.89
C THR A 56 13.04 1.84 -9.16
N ILE A 57 12.09 1.20 -9.85
CA ILE A 57 11.35 0.08 -9.26
C ILE A 57 12.24 -1.14 -9.12
N SER A 58 11.91 -1.98 -8.13
CA SER A 58 12.60 -3.23 -7.86
C SER A 58 11.68 -4.40 -8.16
N SER A 59 12.27 -5.53 -8.50
CA SER A 59 11.53 -6.77 -8.70
C SER A 59 12.36 -7.94 -8.18
N GLY A 60 11.68 -9.06 -7.93
CA GLY A 60 12.32 -10.26 -7.41
C GLY A 60 11.65 -10.73 -6.13
N SER A 61 11.98 -11.95 -5.73
CA SER A 61 11.37 -12.60 -4.57
C SER A 61 12.08 -12.20 -3.29
N TYR A 62 11.79 -11.01 -2.79
CA TYR A 62 12.36 -10.54 -1.52
C TYR A 62 11.35 -10.70 -0.39
N SER A 63 11.84 -11.07 0.79
CA SER A 63 11.00 -11.06 1.98
C SER A 63 10.74 -9.61 2.38
N VAL A 64 9.48 -9.21 2.28
CA VAL A 64 9.06 -7.85 2.65
C VAL A 64 8.75 -7.79 4.14
N ALA A 65 8.11 -8.82 4.66
CA ALA A 65 7.77 -8.93 6.07
C ALA A 65 7.48 -10.38 6.41
N GLU A 66 7.62 -10.74 7.69
CA GLU A 66 7.25 -12.06 8.19
C GLU A 66 6.04 -12.01 9.10
N SER A 67 5.67 -10.81 9.53
CA SER A 67 4.57 -10.62 10.46
C SER A 67 3.99 -9.22 10.32
N GLY A 68 2.81 -9.07 10.88
CA GLY A 68 2.13 -7.80 10.98
C GLY A 68 1.06 -7.88 12.06
N HIS A 69 0.26 -6.84 12.16
CA HIS A 69 -0.88 -6.87 13.07
C HIS A 69 -2.05 -6.15 12.42
N LEU A 70 -3.26 -6.51 12.86
CA LEU A 70 -4.50 -5.97 12.32
C LEU A 70 -4.86 -4.67 13.03
N GLU A 71 -5.28 -3.67 12.24
CA GLU A 71 -5.86 -2.43 12.75
C GLU A 71 -7.06 -2.04 11.91
N VAL A 72 -7.99 -1.37 12.54
CA VAL A 72 -9.12 -0.77 11.82
C VAL A 72 -8.90 0.75 11.83
N TRP A 73 -8.80 1.33 10.65
CA TRP A 73 -8.59 2.77 10.49
C TRP A 73 -9.89 3.42 10.04
N LYS A 74 -10.35 4.40 10.80
CA LYS A 74 -11.56 5.13 10.44
C LYS A 74 -11.23 6.22 9.45
N THR A 75 -11.99 6.26 8.36
CA THR A 75 -11.85 7.27 7.31
C THR A 75 -13.20 7.92 7.08
N ASP A 76 -13.22 8.97 6.26
CA ASP A 76 -14.47 9.63 5.89
C ASP A 76 -15.41 8.72 5.13
N ASP A 77 -14.85 7.71 4.43
CA ASP A 77 -15.62 6.77 3.61
C ASP A 77 -16.00 5.49 4.34
N GLY A 78 -15.56 5.33 5.59
CA GLY A 78 -15.85 4.14 6.37
C GLY A 78 -14.66 3.67 7.20
N ALA A 79 -14.71 2.43 7.66
CA ALA A 79 -13.65 1.85 8.48
C ALA A 79 -12.91 0.79 7.67
N VAL A 80 -11.65 1.04 7.36
CA VAL A 80 -10.84 0.10 6.58
C VAL A 80 -10.08 -0.82 7.51
N LEU A 81 -10.01 -2.10 7.15
CA LEU A 81 -9.19 -3.07 7.86
C LEU A 81 -7.85 -3.18 7.15
N VAL A 82 -6.79 -2.97 7.89
CA VAL A 82 -5.44 -3.04 7.35
C VAL A 82 -4.60 -4.04 8.14
N LEU A 83 -3.67 -4.68 7.44
CA LEU A 83 -2.60 -5.45 8.05
C LEU A 83 -1.37 -4.55 8.05
N VAL A 84 -1.00 -4.06 9.23
CA VAL A 84 0.20 -3.23 9.39
C VAL A 84 1.40 -4.16 9.39
N LEU A 85 2.36 -3.89 8.51
CA LEU A 85 3.52 -4.75 8.31
C LEU A 85 4.73 -4.24 9.09
N ASP A 86 5.44 -5.17 9.71
CA ASP A 86 6.76 -4.87 10.27
C ASP A 86 7.77 -5.09 9.15
N SER A 87 8.03 -4.05 8.36
CA SER A 87 8.78 -4.17 7.12
C SER A 87 9.89 -3.11 7.01
N GLU A 88 11.12 -3.56 7.22
CA GLU A 88 12.31 -2.75 6.93
C GLU A 88 12.39 -2.43 5.44
N TYR A 89 12.07 -3.43 4.60
CA TYR A 89 12.12 -3.25 3.15
C TYR A 89 11.26 -2.06 2.70
N LEU A 90 9.99 -2.05 3.10
CA LEU A 90 9.08 -0.99 2.68
C LEU A 90 9.48 0.36 3.24
N ARG A 91 9.95 0.39 4.50
CA ARG A 91 10.44 1.64 5.09
C ARG A 91 11.64 2.18 4.33
N CYS A 92 12.58 1.32 3.97
CA CYS A 92 13.75 1.72 3.20
C CYS A 92 13.38 2.22 1.82
N ARG A 93 12.43 1.57 1.15
CA ARG A 93 11.98 2.01 -0.16
C ARG A 93 11.24 3.34 -0.10
N HIS A 94 10.44 3.55 0.94
CA HIS A 94 9.81 4.84 1.16
C HIS A 94 10.85 5.94 1.40
N GLN A 95 11.86 5.67 2.22
CA GLN A 95 12.94 6.62 2.49
C GLN A 95 13.74 6.93 1.22
N TYR A 96 13.96 5.93 0.38
CA TYR A 96 14.58 6.12 -0.92
C TYR A 96 13.78 7.11 -1.76
N ALA A 97 12.46 6.93 -1.83
CA ALA A 97 11.59 7.86 -2.53
C ALA A 97 11.69 9.27 -1.96
N ARG A 98 11.67 9.40 -0.63
CA ARG A 98 11.79 10.70 0.04
C ARG A 98 13.12 11.37 -0.29
N ALA A 99 14.20 10.61 -0.31
CA ALA A 99 15.53 11.14 -0.67
C ALA A 99 15.56 11.65 -2.10
N LEU A 100 14.75 11.08 -2.99
CA LEU A 100 14.63 11.55 -4.37
C LEU A 100 13.74 12.78 -4.51
N GLY A 101 13.11 13.22 -3.43
CA GLY A 101 12.26 14.41 -3.43
C GLY A 101 10.77 14.15 -3.34
N ALA A 102 10.35 12.90 -3.08
CA ALA A 102 8.93 12.59 -2.96
C ALA A 102 8.28 13.37 -1.81
N THR A 103 7.06 13.80 -2.02
CA THR A 103 6.24 14.36 -0.94
C THR A 103 5.56 13.23 -0.16
N HIS A 104 5.08 13.54 1.04
CA HIS A 104 4.33 12.59 1.85
C HIS A 104 3.32 13.40 2.66
N ASP A 105 2.05 13.02 2.56
CA ASP A 105 0.96 13.80 3.14
C ASP A 105 0.78 13.55 4.64
N PHE A 106 1.46 12.56 5.21
CA PHE A 106 1.34 12.18 6.61
C PHE A 106 2.67 12.36 7.32
N ASP A 107 2.64 12.50 8.64
CA ASP A 107 3.86 12.67 9.44
C ASP A 107 4.73 11.42 9.38
N ASP A 108 4.10 10.25 9.46
CA ASP A 108 4.80 8.96 9.46
C ASP A 108 4.35 8.10 8.29
N TYR A 109 5.25 7.22 7.87
CA TYR A 109 4.93 6.18 6.89
C TYR A 109 4.68 4.87 7.64
N THR A 110 3.49 4.30 7.44
CA THR A 110 3.10 3.03 8.05
C THR A 110 2.86 2.01 6.96
N PRO A 111 3.80 1.06 6.75
CA PRO A 111 3.61 0.01 5.75
C PRO A 111 2.39 -0.83 6.09
N HIS A 112 1.51 -1.02 5.13
CA HIS A 112 0.30 -1.82 5.37
C HIS A 112 -0.29 -2.36 4.09
N ILE A 113 -1.12 -3.38 4.24
CA ILE A 113 -1.95 -3.93 3.17
C ILE A 113 -3.40 -3.74 3.58
N THR A 114 -4.21 -3.10 2.75
CA THR A 114 -5.64 -2.97 3.02
C THR A 114 -6.33 -4.29 2.69
N LEU A 115 -7.03 -4.85 3.68
CA LEU A 115 -7.72 -6.12 3.54
C LEU A 115 -9.23 -5.95 3.31
N SER A 116 -9.80 -4.85 3.76
CA SER A 116 -11.21 -4.53 3.54
C SER A 116 -11.39 -3.04 3.38
N TYR A 117 -12.24 -2.68 2.44
CA TYR A 117 -12.58 -1.27 2.22
C TYR A 117 -13.55 -0.73 3.26
N ASN A 118 -14.31 -1.60 3.91
CA ASN A 118 -15.24 -1.16 4.94
C ASN A 118 -15.73 -2.35 5.77
N VAL A 119 -15.33 -2.37 7.04
CA VAL A 119 -15.76 -3.39 7.98
C VAL A 119 -16.91 -2.91 8.87
N GLY A 120 -17.41 -1.70 8.62
CA GLY A 120 -18.52 -1.16 9.40
C GLY A 120 -18.10 -0.95 10.85
N GLN A 121 -18.87 -1.56 11.77
CA GLN A 121 -18.60 -1.43 13.21
C GLN A 121 -17.84 -2.62 13.78
N LEU A 122 -17.41 -3.56 12.92
CA LEU A 122 -16.65 -4.70 13.38
C LEU A 122 -15.26 -4.28 13.84
N SER A 123 -14.73 -5.01 14.80
CA SER A 123 -13.40 -4.79 15.34
C SER A 123 -12.49 -5.96 14.98
N PHE A 124 -11.28 -5.66 14.61
CA PHE A 124 -10.26 -6.66 14.31
C PHE A 124 -8.95 -6.21 14.95
N SER A 125 -8.24 -7.14 15.55
CA SER A 125 -6.95 -6.86 16.18
C SER A 125 -6.15 -8.15 16.27
N GLY A 126 -4.90 -8.03 16.65
CA GLY A 126 -4.03 -9.17 16.89
C GLY A 126 -2.91 -9.29 15.87
N ASP A 127 -1.93 -10.10 16.23
CA ASP A 127 -0.75 -10.32 15.41
C ASP A 127 -1.04 -11.39 14.37
N VAL A 128 -0.43 -11.25 13.20
CA VAL A 128 -0.58 -12.18 12.09
C VAL A 128 0.80 -12.55 11.59
N ALA A 129 1.09 -13.85 11.55
CA ALA A 129 2.33 -14.38 10.98
C ALA A 129 2.05 -14.84 9.56
N ILE A 130 2.43 -14.02 8.58
CA ILE A 130 2.26 -14.32 7.16
C ILE A 130 3.56 -13.95 6.46
N PRO A 131 4.12 -14.86 5.65
CA PRO A 131 5.26 -14.50 4.82
C PRO A 131 4.78 -13.55 3.71
N VAL A 132 5.30 -12.34 3.72
CA VAL A 132 4.98 -11.34 2.72
C VAL A 132 6.17 -11.24 1.78
N ILE A 133 6.01 -11.75 0.57
CA ILE A 133 7.09 -11.89 -0.40
C ILE A 133 6.77 -11.01 -1.59
N LEU A 134 7.74 -10.17 -1.97
CA LEU A 134 7.59 -9.27 -3.10
C LEU A 134 7.56 -10.05 -4.42
N ASP A 135 6.64 -9.68 -5.30
CA ASP A 135 6.73 -10.05 -6.70
C ASP A 135 7.44 -8.94 -7.46
N ARG A 136 6.92 -7.73 -7.34
CA ARG A 136 7.51 -6.56 -7.99
C ARG A 136 6.96 -5.28 -7.36
N GLU A 137 7.74 -4.22 -7.52
CA GLU A 137 7.21 -2.87 -7.36
C GLU A 137 6.65 -2.41 -8.70
N TYR A 138 5.72 -1.47 -8.66
CA TYR A 138 5.26 -0.79 -9.87
C TYR A 138 5.09 0.68 -9.57
N LYS A 139 5.12 1.47 -10.64
CA LYS A 139 4.91 2.91 -10.53
C LYS A 139 3.99 3.38 -11.64
N GLU A 140 3.23 4.42 -11.33
CA GLU A 140 2.37 5.05 -12.32
C GLU A 140 2.29 6.54 -12.03
N PRO A 141 2.13 7.37 -13.09
CA PRO A 141 2.00 8.81 -12.88
C PRO A 141 0.66 9.13 -12.23
N LEU A 142 0.70 10.08 -11.31
CA LEU A 142 -0.51 10.65 -10.74
C LEU A 142 -0.85 11.91 -11.53
N LYS A 143 -2.07 11.98 -12.02
CA LYS A 143 -2.55 13.17 -12.68
C LYS A 143 -3.05 14.13 -11.62
N LEU A 144 -2.35 15.23 -11.43
CA LEU A 144 -2.70 16.20 -10.38
C LEU A 144 -3.97 16.96 -10.69
N ASP A 145 -4.38 16.99 -11.95
CA ASP A 145 -5.64 17.60 -12.33
C ASP A 145 -6.86 16.73 -11.99
N TRP A 146 -6.63 15.49 -11.57
CA TRP A 146 -7.72 14.61 -11.12
C TRP A 146 -8.51 15.24 -9.97
N ALA A 147 -7.87 16.09 -9.19
CA ALA A 147 -8.54 16.77 -8.08
C ALA A 147 -9.69 17.64 -8.57
N GLU A 148 -9.65 18.11 -9.80
CA GLU A 148 -10.72 18.87 -10.38
C GLU A 148 -11.92 18.01 -10.74
N ASP A 149 -11.68 16.78 -11.06
CA ASP A 149 -12.73 15.81 -11.37
C ASP A 149 -13.57 15.46 -10.15
N LEU A 150 -13.07 15.77 -8.97
CA LEU A 150 -13.77 15.50 -7.71
C LEU A 150 -14.68 16.64 -7.25
N LYS A 151 -14.70 17.71 -7.99
CA LYS A 151 -15.53 18.87 -7.64
C LYS A 151 -17.00 18.65 -7.95
#